data_2c6707ed42d81eddc03bc25a82397cc0
#
_entry.id   2c6707ed42d81eddc03bc25a82397cc0
#
_cell.length_a   1.000
_cell.length_b   1.000
_cell.length_c   1.000
_cell.angle_alpha   90.00
_cell.angle_beta   90.00
_cell.angle_gamma   90.00
#
_symmetry.space_group_name_H-M   'P 1'
#
loop_
_entity.id
_entity.type
_entity.pdbx_description
1 polymer ?
#
loop_
_entity_poly.entity_id
_entity_poly.type
_entity_poly.pdbx_seq_one_letter_code
_entity_poly.pdbx_strand_id
1 'polypeptide(L)'
;EMVKSQFIEMFGNPVTNTKGWKTAKIKDVAPEMPSKEQLSGKIWLLNLDMIESNTGRIIEKVYEDVENALSVQSFDEGNVLFSKLRPYLNKVVIPDEPGMATTELVPLRPEPSKLHKVFLSHLLRGNQFVNYANDIAGGTKMPRMPLTELRNFDCILPPMDKQLEFVFIAEQVDKS
;
A
#
# COMPACT_ATOMS: atom_id res chain seq x y z
N GLU A 1 -1.02 -0.76 16.99
CA GLU A 1 0.25 -1.15 17.58
C GLU A 1 0.32 -2.65 17.83
N MET A 2 -0.79 -3.24 18.33
CA MET A 2 -0.88 -4.68 18.53
C MET A 2 -0.66 -5.42 17.21
N VAL A 3 -1.25 -4.92 16.11
CA VAL A 3 -1.11 -5.55 14.79
C VAL A 3 0.32 -5.44 14.28
N LYS A 4 0.98 -4.29 14.49
CA LYS A 4 2.39 -4.13 14.10
C LYS A 4 3.30 -5.10 14.84
N SER A 5 3.07 -5.28 16.15
CA SER A 5 3.83 -6.24 16.95
C SER A 5 3.60 -7.66 16.48
N GLN A 6 2.34 -7.99 16.15
CA GLN A 6 1.99 -9.32 15.67
C GLN A 6 2.66 -9.61 14.33
N PHE A 7 2.73 -8.62 13.44
CA PHE A 7 3.40 -8.79 12.16
C PHE A 7 4.87 -9.15 12.35
N ILE A 8 5.57 -8.40 13.21
CA ILE A 8 6.99 -8.63 13.47
C ILE A 8 7.20 -10.00 14.14
N GLU A 9 6.32 -10.37 15.07
CA GLU A 9 6.43 -11.68 15.73
C GLU A 9 6.30 -12.82 14.73
N MET A 10 5.34 -12.73 13.82
CA MET A 10 5.10 -13.79 12.83
C MET A 10 6.12 -13.79 11.70
N PHE A 11 6.51 -12.63 11.21
CA PHE A 11 7.27 -12.53 9.95
C PHE A 11 8.66 -11.93 10.09
N GLY A 12 8.98 -11.35 11.24
CA GLY A 12 10.26 -10.68 11.45
C GLY A 12 10.31 -9.33 10.73
N ASN A 13 11.51 -8.79 10.59
CA ASN A 13 11.72 -7.54 9.89
C ASN A 13 11.64 -7.79 8.37
N PRO A 14 10.63 -7.22 7.68
CA PRO A 14 10.45 -7.51 6.26
C PRO A 14 11.48 -6.84 5.36
N VAL A 15 12.20 -5.84 5.84
CA VAL A 15 13.21 -5.15 5.05
C VAL A 15 14.49 -5.96 5.01
N THR A 16 14.92 -6.49 6.15
CA THR A 16 16.14 -7.29 6.25
C THR A 16 15.89 -8.79 6.16
N ASN A 17 14.61 -9.18 6.14
CA ASN A 17 14.18 -10.58 6.05
C ASN A 17 14.84 -11.46 7.12
N THR A 18 14.67 -11.09 8.37
CA THR A 18 15.34 -11.76 9.49
C THR A 18 14.96 -13.22 9.65
N LYS A 19 13.80 -13.64 9.16
CA LYS A 19 13.36 -15.05 9.24
C LYS A 19 13.68 -15.84 7.98
N GLY A 20 14.25 -15.21 6.96
CA GLY A 20 14.68 -15.94 5.77
C GLY A 20 13.57 -16.45 4.86
N TRP A 21 12.47 -15.73 4.76
CA TRP A 21 11.40 -16.10 3.84
C TRP A 21 11.86 -16.01 2.38
N LYS A 22 11.18 -16.72 1.50
CA LYS A 22 11.35 -16.52 0.07
C LYS A 22 10.97 -15.07 -0.25
N THR A 23 11.62 -14.50 -1.26
CA THR A 23 11.32 -13.13 -1.69
C THR A 23 11.08 -13.08 -3.19
N ALA A 24 10.41 -12.02 -3.61
CA ALA A 24 10.29 -11.66 -5.02
C ALA A 24 10.26 -10.15 -5.10
N LYS A 25 10.68 -9.61 -6.24
CA LYS A 25 10.64 -8.17 -6.43
C LYS A 25 9.20 -7.68 -6.46
N ILE A 26 8.95 -6.50 -5.93
CA ILE A 26 7.62 -5.90 -5.98
C ILE A 26 7.10 -5.87 -7.41
N LYS A 27 7.94 -5.53 -8.38
CA LYS A 27 7.52 -5.47 -9.79
C LYS A 27 7.00 -6.81 -10.31
N ASP A 28 7.38 -7.93 -9.68
CA ASP A 28 6.98 -9.27 -10.11
C ASP A 28 5.74 -9.79 -9.39
N VAL A 29 5.50 -9.37 -8.15
CA VAL A 29 4.38 -9.89 -7.33
C VAL A 29 3.32 -8.85 -7.01
N ALA A 30 3.62 -7.58 -7.15
CA ALA A 30 2.67 -6.48 -6.91
C ALA A 30 3.02 -5.30 -7.81
N PRO A 31 2.95 -5.47 -9.14
CA PRO A 31 3.32 -4.40 -10.07
C PRO A 31 2.37 -3.21 -9.98
N GLU A 32 2.85 -2.06 -10.44
CA GLU A 32 2.01 -0.90 -10.64
C GLU A 32 1.03 -1.23 -11.75
N MET A 33 -0.24 -1.33 -11.40
CA MET A 33 -1.25 -1.72 -12.37
C MET A 33 -2.57 -1.04 -12.02
N PRO A 34 -2.84 0.13 -12.65
CA PRO A 34 -4.11 0.82 -12.46
C PRO A 34 -5.27 -0.07 -12.91
N SER A 35 -6.46 0.27 -12.46
CA SER A 35 -7.66 -0.43 -12.87
C SER A 35 -7.95 -0.17 -14.34
N LYS A 36 -8.50 -1.17 -15.01
CA LYS A 36 -8.97 -1.05 -16.40
C LYS A 36 -10.46 -0.75 -16.47
N GLU A 37 -11.13 -0.61 -15.31
CA GLU A 37 -12.55 -0.32 -15.31
C GLU A 37 -12.84 1.04 -15.94
N GLN A 38 -13.90 1.08 -16.74
CA GLN A 38 -14.38 2.33 -17.32
C GLN A 38 -15.25 3.04 -16.31
N LEU A 39 -14.78 4.19 -15.84
CA LEU A 39 -15.51 5.00 -14.88
C LEU A 39 -16.19 6.15 -15.60
N SER A 40 -17.41 6.48 -15.19
CA SER A 40 -18.16 7.58 -15.78
C SER A 40 -18.99 8.29 -14.72
N GLY A 41 -19.36 9.55 -15.02
CA GLY A 41 -20.15 10.36 -14.11
C GLY A 41 -19.34 10.80 -12.89
N LYS A 42 -19.99 10.78 -11.74
CA LYS A 42 -19.35 11.14 -10.48
C LYS A 42 -18.54 9.97 -9.97
N ILE A 43 -17.25 10.17 -9.83
CA ILE A 43 -16.33 9.12 -9.37
C ILE A 43 -15.63 9.57 -8.10
N TRP A 44 -15.17 8.61 -7.33
CA TRP A 44 -14.41 8.87 -6.11
C TRP A 44 -13.01 9.35 -6.50
N LEU A 45 -12.68 10.58 -6.09
CA LEU A 45 -11.35 11.16 -6.28
C LEU A 45 -10.64 11.14 -4.95
N LEU A 46 -9.50 10.48 -4.91
CA LEU A 46 -8.72 10.29 -3.70
C LEU A 46 -7.43 11.12 -3.76
N ASN A 47 -7.31 12.06 -2.84
CA ASN A 47 -6.10 12.87 -2.67
C ASN A 47 -5.43 12.49 -1.34
N LEU A 48 -4.15 12.86 -1.20
CA LEU A 48 -3.38 12.49 -0.02
C LEU A 48 -3.96 13.03 1.29
N ASP A 49 -4.57 14.22 1.26
CA ASP A 49 -5.16 14.83 2.46
C ASP A 49 -6.42 14.09 2.96
N MET A 50 -6.94 13.19 2.16
CA MET A 50 -8.10 12.37 2.53
C MET A 50 -7.71 11.06 3.22
N ILE A 51 -6.42 10.81 3.36
CA ILE A 51 -5.88 9.60 3.96
C ILE A 51 -5.20 9.92 5.28
N GLU A 52 -5.58 9.18 6.33
CA GLU A 52 -4.97 9.35 7.64
C GLU A 52 -3.58 8.72 7.66
N SER A 53 -2.61 9.42 8.26
CA SER A 53 -1.26 8.88 8.42
C SER A 53 -1.27 7.66 9.35
N ASN A 54 -0.47 6.67 9.04
CA ASN A 54 -0.17 5.49 9.87
C ASN A 54 -1.28 4.46 10.05
N THR A 55 -2.53 4.75 9.69
CA THR A 55 -3.66 3.87 10.02
C THR A 55 -4.24 3.12 8.84
N GLY A 56 -3.99 3.58 7.62
CA GLY A 56 -4.60 3.02 6.43
C GLY A 56 -6.06 3.39 6.28
N ARG A 57 -6.53 4.43 6.99
CA ARG A 57 -7.93 4.84 6.95
C ARG A 57 -8.15 6.02 6.02
N ILE A 58 -9.27 5.99 5.33
CA ILE A 58 -9.73 7.10 4.51
C ILE A 58 -10.67 7.92 5.38
N ILE A 59 -10.35 9.20 5.57
CA ILE A 59 -11.09 10.06 6.49
C ILE A 59 -12.13 10.92 5.78
N GLU A 60 -12.07 10.97 4.45
CA GLU A 60 -13.01 11.77 3.68
C GLU A 60 -13.14 11.17 2.28
N LYS A 61 -14.35 11.13 1.73
CA LYS A 61 -14.58 10.72 0.35
C LYS A 61 -15.23 11.87 -0.41
N VAL A 62 -14.66 12.21 -1.57
CA VAL A 62 -15.15 13.25 -2.46
C VAL A 62 -15.43 12.62 -3.81
N TYR A 63 -16.57 12.94 -4.39
CA TYR A 63 -16.98 12.44 -5.70
C TYR A 63 -17.08 13.63 -6.66
N GLU A 64 -16.41 13.52 -7.81
CA GLU A 64 -16.34 14.56 -8.81
C GLU A 64 -16.60 13.97 -10.19
N ASP A 65 -16.96 14.82 -11.16
CA ASP A 65 -17.06 14.35 -12.53
C ASP A 65 -15.69 13.96 -13.06
N VAL A 66 -15.62 12.81 -13.72
CA VAL A 66 -14.37 12.27 -14.24
C VAL A 66 -13.66 13.25 -15.17
N GLU A 67 -14.42 14.08 -15.90
CA GLU A 67 -13.87 15.08 -16.82
C GLU A 67 -13.04 16.15 -16.12
N ASN A 68 -13.28 16.37 -14.85
CA ASN A 68 -12.57 17.38 -14.06
C ASN A 68 -11.31 16.85 -13.40
N ALA A 69 -11.03 15.57 -13.55
CA ALA A 69 -9.89 14.95 -12.89
C ALA A 69 -8.60 15.20 -13.68
N LEU A 70 -7.61 15.81 -13.03
CA LEU A 70 -6.30 16.09 -13.62
C LEU A 70 -5.22 15.34 -12.85
N SER A 71 -4.22 14.83 -13.59
CA SER A 71 -3.08 14.12 -13.00
C SER A 71 -3.51 13.01 -12.06
N VAL A 72 -4.40 12.14 -12.55
CA VAL A 72 -4.94 11.03 -11.77
C VAL A 72 -4.79 9.71 -12.53
N GLN A 73 -4.94 8.62 -11.79
CA GLN A 73 -4.96 7.29 -12.37
C GLN A 73 -6.00 6.44 -11.64
N SER A 74 -6.54 5.46 -12.35
CA SER A 74 -7.62 4.61 -11.85
C SER A 74 -7.13 3.56 -10.87
N PHE A 75 -7.99 3.21 -9.92
CA PHE A 75 -7.73 2.11 -9.00
C PHE A 75 -9.02 1.33 -8.77
N ASP A 76 -8.90 0.15 -8.20
CA ASP A 76 -10.04 -0.64 -7.74
C ASP A 76 -9.66 -1.39 -6.45
N GLU A 77 -10.58 -2.23 -5.98
CA GLU A 77 -10.40 -2.94 -4.70
C GLU A 77 -9.25 -3.93 -4.70
N GLY A 78 -8.71 -4.27 -5.87
CA GLY A 78 -7.55 -5.15 -5.97
C GLY A 78 -6.23 -4.45 -5.78
N ASN A 79 -6.24 -3.12 -5.66
CA ASN A 79 -5.02 -2.34 -5.48
C ASN A 79 -4.67 -2.11 -4.02
N VAL A 80 -3.38 -1.93 -3.75
CA VAL A 80 -2.87 -1.31 -2.53
C VAL A 80 -2.27 0.02 -2.99
N LEU A 81 -2.79 1.12 -2.47
CA LEU A 81 -2.33 2.45 -2.85
C LEU A 81 -1.26 2.92 -1.87
N PHE A 82 -0.07 3.13 -2.39
CA PHE A 82 1.10 3.52 -1.60
C PHE A 82 1.53 4.94 -1.98
N SER A 83 1.57 5.85 -0.99
CA SER A 83 2.04 7.21 -1.26
C SER A 83 3.56 7.24 -1.35
N LYS A 84 4.08 7.55 -2.53
CA LYS A 84 5.52 7.73 -2.71
C LYS A 84 5.98 9.07 -2.19
N LEU A 85 5.08 10.05 -2.09
CA LEU A 85 5.40 11.39 -1.59
C LEU A 85 5.42 11.38 -0.07
N ARG A 86 6.48 11.91 0.50
CA ARG A 86 6.66 12.04 1.94
C ARG A 86 6.38 10.71 2.66
N PRO A 87 7.23 9.69 2.41
CA PRO A 87 6.98 8.34 2.98
C PRO A 87 6.80 8.34 4.50
N TYR A 88 7.42 9.31 5.19
CA TYR A 88 7.29 9.40 6.65
C TYR A 88 5.85 9.64 7.11
N LEU A 89 4.98 10.15 6.26
CA LEU A 89 3.56 10.33 6.60
C LEU A 89 2.81 9.01 6.61
N ASN A 90 3.39 7.98 5.99
CA ASN A 90 2.86 6.61 6.04
C ASN A 90 1.39 6.53 5.62
N LYS A 91 1.12 6.91 4.38
CA LYS A 91 -0.22 6.87 3.82
C LYS A 91 -0.33 5.70 2.83
N VAL A 92 -0.91 4.61 3.28
CA VAL A 92 -1.11 3.38 2.51
C VAL A 92 -2.53 2.92 2.76
N VAL A 93 -3.31 2.71 1.71
CA VAL A 93 -4.72 2.31 1.85
C VAL A 93 -5.09 1.23 0.85
N ILE A 94 -6.10 0.45 1.20
CA ILE A 94 -6.77 -0.47 0.29
C ILE A 94 -8.14 0.13 0.01
N PRO A 95 -8.44 0.50 -1.25
CA PRO A 95 -9.74 1.10 -1.55
C PRO A 95 -10.86 0.07 -1.45
N ASP A 96 -12.06 0.53 -1.11
CA ASP A 96 -13.24 -0.32 -0.99
C ASP A 96 -14.19 -0.19 -2.18
N GLU A 97 -13.83 0.62 -3.18
CA GLU A 97 -14.57 0.77 -4.42
C GLU A 97 -13.63 1.34 -5.50
N PRO A 98 -13.99 1.23 -6.77
CA PRO A 98 -13.19 1.84 -7.82
C PRO A 98 -13.22 3.37 -7.77
N GLY A 99 -12.14 3.98 -8.21
CA GLY A 99 -12.03 5.44 -8.25
C GLY A 99 -10.78 5.86 -8.98
N MET A 100 -10.43 7.12 -8.79
CA MET A 100 -9.19 7.69 -9.32
C MET A 100 -8.43 8.41 -8.21
N ALA A 101 -7.11 8.32 -8.25
CA ALA A 101 -6.25 8.92 -7.24
C ALA A 101 -5.17 9.77 -7.88
N THR A 102 -4.65 10.71 -7.10
CA THR A 102 -3.45 11.45 -7.50
C THR A 102 -2.34 10.49 -7.88
N THR A 103 -1.49 10.90 -8.84
CA THR A 103 -0.36 10.08 -9.29
C THR A 103 0.70 9.88 -8.21
N GLU A 104 0.61 10.59 -7.09
CA GLU A 104 1.49 10.34 -5.95
C GLU A 104 1.15 9.02 -5.23
N LEU A 105 -0.05 8.50 -5.43
CA LEU A 105 -0.47 7.20 -4.90
C LEU A 105 -0.22 6.13 -5.94
N VAL A 106 0.74 5.25 -5.65
CA VAL A 106 1.13 4.17 -6.56
C VAL A 106 0.14 3.02 -6.43
N PRO A 107 -0.55 2.63 -7.52
CA PRO A 107 -1.54 1.55 -7.45
C PRO A 107 -0.89 0.19 -7.65
N LEU A 108 -0.38 -0.37 -6.57
CA LEU A 108 0.20 -1.70 -6.59
C LEU A 108 -0.90 -2.75 -6.68
N ARG A 109 -0.68 -3.78 -7.50
CA ARG A 109 -1.67 -4.86 -7.63
C ARG A 109 -1.02 -6.19 -7.25
N PRO A 110 -1.18 -6.61 -5.98
CA PRO A 110 -0.61 -7.88 -5.57
C PRO A 110 -1.27 -9.06 -6.26
N GLU A 111 -0.46 -10.05 -6.61
CA GLU A 111 -0.94 -11.32 -7.18
C GLU A 111 -1.56 -12.14 -6.05
N PRO A 112 -2.89 -12.36 -6.07
CA PRO A 112 -3.57 -12.96 -4.91
C PRO A 112 -3.07 -14.35 -4.51
N SER A 113 -2.54 -15.11 -5.46
CA SER A 113 -2.02 -16.45 -5.16
C SER A 113 -0.69 -16.43 -4.43
N LYS A 114 0.00 -15.29 -4.43
CA LYS A 114 1.34 -15.16 -3.85
C LYS A 114 1.39 -14.15 -2.71
N LEU A 115 0.60 -13.09 -2.78
CA LEU A 115 0.70 -11.97 -1.87
C LEU A 115 -0.68 -11.38 -1.60
N HIS A 116 -1.15 -11.51 -0.37
CA HIS A 116 -2.46 -10.97 0.01
C HIS A 116 -2.37 -9.45 0.18
N LYS A 117 -3.36 -8.73 -0.33
CA LYS A 117 -3.34 -7.26 -0.29
C LYS A 117 -3.28 -6.70 1.13
N VAL A 118 -3.97 -7.33 2.08
CA VAL A 118 -3.93 -6.87 3.48
C VAL A 118 -2.55 -7.10 4.08
N PHE A 119 -1.94 -8.26 3.81
CA PHE A 119 -0.58 -8.53 4.26
C PHE A 119 0.39 -7.46 3.69
N LEU A 120 0.30 -7.21 2.38
CA LEU A 120 1.17 -6.20 1.75
C LEU A 120 0.95 -4.82 2.36
N SER A 121 -0.29 -4.41 2.59
CA SER A 121 -0.56 -3.09 3.15
C SER A 121 0.07 -2.93 4.53
N HIS A 122 0.02 -3.97 5.36
CA HIS A 122 0.64 -3.92 6.69
C HIS A 122 2.16 -3.93 6.62
N LEU A 123 2.73 -4.66 5.64
CA LEU A 123 4.17 -4.61 5.41
C LEU A 123 4.62 -3.19 5.09
N LEU A 124 3.92 -2.54 4.16
CA LEU A 124 4.26 -1.19 3.70
C LEU A 124 4.01 -0.13 4.78
N ARG A 125 3.05 -0.36 5.68
CA ARG A 125 2.75 0.56 6.78
C ARG A 125 3.62 0.36 8.01
N GLY A 126 4.34 -0.74 8.09
CA GLY A 126 5.17 -1.04 9.25
C GLY A 126 6.34 -0.08 9.39
N ASN A 127 6.82 0.10 10.61
CA ASN A 127 7.91 1.03 10.89
C ASN A 127 9.17 0.74 10.09
N GLN A 128 9.45 -0.54 9.87
CA GLN A 128 10.66 -0.96 9.15
C GLN A 128 10.65 -0.48 7.71
N PHE A 129 9.53 -0.69 7.00
CA PHE A 129 9.45 -0.26 5.61
C PHE A 129 9.36 1.26 5.50
N VAL A 130 8.61 1.91 6.40
CA VAL A 130 8.50 3.37 6.40
C VAL A 130 9.87 4.02 6.59
N ASN A 131 10.66 3.53 7.52
CA ASN A 131 12.00 4.05 7.75
C ASN A 131 12.90 3.82 6.54
N TYR A 132 12.83 2.63 5.95
CA TYR A 132 13.59 2.31 4.75
C TYR A 132 13.23 3.25 3.59
N ALA A 133 11.93 3.44 3.33
CA ALA A 133 11.48 4.31 2.26
C ALA A 133 11.86 5.77 2.51
N ASN A 134 11.76 6.21 3.75
CA ASN A 134 12.10 7.58 4.10
C ASN A 134 13.59 7.85 3.94
N ASP A 135 14.44 6.89 4.31
CA ASP A 135 15.89 7.02 4.15
C ASP A 135 16.28 7.15 2.67
N ILE A 136 15.62 6.37 1.80
CA ILE A 136 15.90 6.41 0.37
C ILE A 136 15.37 7.70 -0.26
N ALA A 137 14.26 8.23 0.25
CA ALA A 137 13.63 9.42 -0.32
C ALA A 137 14.49 10.69 -0.20
N GLY A 138 15.40 10.72 0.78
CA GLY A 138 16.32 11.84 0.97
C GLY A 138 15.70 13.00 1.74
N GLY A 139 16.49 14.06 1.90
CA GLY A 139 16.16 15.18 2.78
C GLY A 139 15.60 16.42 2.09
N THR A 140 14.91 16.28 0.98
CA THR A 140 14.32 17.44 0.29
C THR A 140 13.00 17.86 0.95
N LYS A 141 12.45 19.01 0.52
CA LYS A 141 11.14 19.48 1.02
C LYS A 141 10.00 18.57 0.59
N MET A 142 10.12 17.97 -0.59
CA MET A 142 9.11 17.09 -1.17
C MET A 142 9.74 15.74 -1.44
N PRO A 143 10.15 15.01 -0.40
CA PRO A 143 10.84 13.74 -0.63
C PRO A 143 9.89 12.69 -1.22
N ARG A 144 10.39 11.94 -2.19
CA ARG A 144 9.65 10.85 -2.81
C ARG A 144 10.49 9.59 -2.81
N MET A 145 9.86 8.47 -2.53
CA MET A 145 10.52 7.19 -2.71
C MET A 145 10.64 6.95 -4.22
N PRO A 146 11.87 6.72 -4.73
CA PRO A 146 12.02 6.45 -6.16
C PRO A 146 11.30 5.17 -6.56
N LEU A 147 10.56 5.20 -7.66
CA LEU A 147 9.81 4.03 -8.13
C LEU A 147 10.72 2.86 -8.45
N THR A 148 11.94 3.12 -8.94
CA THR A 148 12.90 2.04 -9.20
C THR A 148 13.24 1.27 -7.93
N GLU A 149 13.37 1.96 -6.81
CA GLU A 149 13.65 1.31 -5.52
C GLU A 149 12.44 0.51 -5.04
N LEU A 150 11.24 1.05 -5.21
CA LEU A 150 10.03 0.33 -4.86
C LEU A 150 9.88 -0.93 -5.71
N ARG A 151 10.07 -0.80 -7.03
CA ARG A 151 9.96 -1.92 -7.97
C ARG A 151 10.95 -3.04 -7.66
N ASN A 152 12.14 -2.68 -7.21
CA ASN A 152 13.21 -3.65 -6.94
C ASN A 152 13.30 -4.10 -5.50
N PHE A 153 12.39 -3.64 -4.65
CA PHE A 153 12.35 -4.09 -3.27
C PHE A 153 12.05 -5.59 -3.21
N ASP A 154 12.84 -6.31 -2.41
CA ASP A 154 12.66 -7.75 -2.21
C ASP A 154 11.56 -7.98 -1.18
N CYS A 155 10.36 -8.27 -1.68
CA CYS A 155 9.18 -8.48 -0.83
C CYS A 155 9.17 -9.91 -0.30
N ILE A 156 9.06 -10.07 1.01
CA ILE A 156 8.94 -11.40 1.59
C ILE A 156 7.62 -12.06 1.17
N LEU A 157 7.69 -13.36 0.92
CA LEU A 157 6.52 -14.15 0.50
C LEU A 157 6.34 -15.35 1.42
N PRO A 158 5.89 -15.12 2.66
CA PRO A 158 5.57 -16.26 3.52
C PRO A 158 4.48 -17.13 2.87
N PRO A 159 4.38 -18.40 3.23
CA PRO A 159 3.30 -19.24 2.70
C PRO A 159 1.95 -18.58 2.91
N MET A 160 1.03 -18.79 1.96
CA MET A 160 -0.27 -18.11 2.00
C MET A 160 -1.05 -18.41 3.27
N ASP A 161 -0.95 -19.62 3.83
CA ASP A 161 -1.62 -19.94 5.09
C ASP A 161 -1.15 -19.03 6.23
N LYS A 162 0.13 -18.67 6.24
CA LYS A 162 0.69 -17.76 7.26
C LYS A 162 0.22 -16.32 7.02
N GLN A 163 0.17 -15.90 5.77
CA GLN A 163 -0.37 -14.57 5.45
C GLN A 163 -1.84 -14.48 5.87
N LEU A 164 -2.64 -15.51 5.59
CA LEU A 164 -4.06 -15.51 5.93
C LEU A 164 -4.29 -15.53 7.44
N GLU A 165 -3.42 -16.23 8.18
CA GLU A 165 -3.48 -16.22 9.65
C GLU A 165 -3.31 -14.79 10.17
N PHE A 166 -2.33 -14.07 9.65
CA PHE A 166 -2.12 -12.67 10.01
C PHE A 166 -3.29 -11.79 9.59
N VAL A 167 -3.79 -11.99 8.37
CA VAL A 167 -4.93 -11.20 7.85
C VAL A 167 -6.14 -11.35 8.77
N PHE A 168 -6.42 -12.58 9.21
CA PHE A 168 -7.53 -12.83 10.13
C PHE A 168 -7.36 -12.01 11.43
N ILE A 169 -6.15 -12.03 12.00
CA ILE A 169 -5.85 -11.27 13.23
C ILE A 169 -6.04 -9.77 13.00
N ALA A 170 -5.49 -9.26 11.90
CA ALA A 170 -5.57 -7.83 11.58
C ALA A 170 -7.02 -7.38 11.41
N GLU A 171 -7.84 -8.18 10.73
CA GLU A 171 -9.24 -7.84 10.50
C GLU A 171 -10.06 -7.88 11.79
N GLN A 172 -9.73 -8.75 12.73
CA GLN A 172 -10.40 -8.77 14.02
C GLN A 172 -10.14 -7.48 14.81
N VAL A 173 -8.90 -7.00 14.78
CA VAL A 173 -8.56 -5.75 15.46
C VAL A 173 -9.30 -4.57 14.83
N ASP A 174 -9.38 -4.53 13.50
CA ASP A 174 -10.04 -3.43 12.79
C ASP A 174 -11.55 -3.36 13.08
N LYS A 175 -12.16 -4.47 13.51
CA LYS A 175 -13.59 -4.52 13.81
C LYS A 175 -13.93 -4.09 15.25
N SER A 176 -12.93 -3.98 16.10
CA SER A 176 -13.16 -3.67 17.51
C SER A 176 -13.12 -2.17 17.86
#